data_78a3057549426137787758ad44f466e5
#
_entry.id   78a3057549426137787758ad44f466e5
#
_cell.length_a   1.000
_cell.length_b   1.000
_cell.length_c   1.000
_cell.angle_alpha   90.00
_cell.angle_beta   90.00
_cell.angle_gamma   90.00
#
_symmetry.space_group_name_H-M   'P 1'
#
loop_
_entity.id
_entity.type
_entity.pdbx_description
1 polymer ?
#
loop_
_entity_poly.entity_id
_entity_poly.type
_entity_poly.pdbx_seq_one_letter_code
_entity_poly.pdbx_strand_id
1 'polypeptide(L)'
;MYQDKVNEPVADLVRRLKTSGLSVIIVTGRDGVALEDTKKWLNDNSIPFDAIFSRPARNFEKDSVIKKRIYDTNIRDSWDIQFVLDDRNQVVKMWREEIGIPVFQVADGDF
;
A
#
# COMPACT_ATOMS: atom_id res chain seq x y z
N MET A 1 -9.50 4.50 13.38
CA MET A 1 -9.12 4.00 13.27
C MET A 1 -9.21 3.15 12.34
N TYR A 2 -9.02 2.22 12.45
CA TYR A 2 -8.92 1.42 11.58
C TYR A 2 -9.86 0.46 11.65
N GLN A 3 -10.84 0.73 12.11
CA GLN A 3 -11.95 0.06 12.17
C GLN A 3 -12.63 0.20 10.98
N ASP A 4 -11.99 0.70 10.12
CA ASP A 4 -12.55 0.99 8.87
C ASP A 4 -13.05 -0.26 8.21
N LYS A 5 -14.10 -0.10 7.47
CA LYS A 5 -14.61 -1.20 6.66
C LYS A 5 -13.62 -1.47 5.54
N VAL A 6 -13.45 -2.73 5.20
CA VAL A 6 -12.64 -3.08 4.07
C VAL A 6 -13.36 -2.64 2.79
N ASN A 7 -12.59 -2.15 1.82
CA ASN A 7 -13.14 -1.87 0.49
C ASN A 7 -13.20 -3.21 -0.24
N GLU A 8 -14.36 -3.86 -0.21
CA GLU A 8 -14.50 -5.21 -0.73
C GLU A 8 -14.11 -5.39 -2.20
N PRO A 9 -14.49 -4.50 -3.12
CA PRO A 9 -14.04 -4.64 -4.51
C PRO A 9 -12.51 -4.63 -4.63
N VAL A 10 -11.83 -3.78 -3.87
CA VAL A 10 -10.37 -3.72 -3.90
C VAL A 10 -9.77 -4.98 -3.25
N ALA A 11 -10.30 -5.40 -2.11
CA ALA A 11 -9.83 -6.62 -1.44
C ALA A 11 -10.02 -7.84 -2.33
N ASP A 12 -11.16 -7.94 -3.00
CA ASP A 12 -11.43 -9.04 -3.92
C ASP A 12 -10.46 -9.04 -5.10
N LEU A 13 -10.16 -7.86 -5.64
CA LEU A 13 -9.18 -7.73 -6.71
C LEU A 13 -7.80 -8.22 -6.24
N VAL A 14 -7.37 -7.83 -5.05
CA VAL A 14 -6.08 -8.24 -4.50
C VAL A 14 -6.03 -9.77 -4.36
N ARG A 15 -7.09 -10.39 -3.86
CA ARG A 15 -7.17 -11.85 -3.73
C ARG A 15 -7.04 -12.54 -5.10
N ARG A 16 -7.72 -11.99 -6.12
CA ARG A 16 -7.67 -12.53 -7.49
C ARG A 16 -6.30 -12.38 -8.11
N LEU A 17 -5.65 -11.24 -7.89
CA LEU A 17 -4.30 -11.00 -8.39
C LEU A 17 -3.30 -11.95 -7.74
N LYS A 18 -3.43 -12.19 -6.45
CA LYS A 18 -2.57 -13.15 -5.76
C LYS A 18 -2.77 -14.55 -6.32
N THR A 19 -4.00 -14.95 -6.55
CA THR A 19 -4.32 -16.25 -7.12
C THR A 19 -3.74 -16.41 -8.53
N SER A 20 -3.64 -15.30 -9.28
CA SER A 20 -3.08 -15.33 -10.64
C SER A 20 -1.57 -15.48 -10.67
N GLY A 21 -0.91 -15.42 -9.51
CA GLY A 21 0.54 -15.60 -9.44
C GLY A 21 1.32 -14.33 -9.18
N LEU A 22 0.66 -13.18 -9.00
CA LEU A 22 1.37 -11.94 -8.69
C LEU A 22 1.71 -11.88 -7.20
N SER A 23 2.86 -11.26 -6.90
CA SER A 23 3.21 -10.95 -5.51
C SER A 23 2.48 -9.70 -5.08
N VAL A 24 2.03 -9.68 -3.84
CA VAL A 24 1.31 -8.54 -3.25
C VAL A 24 2.17 -7.89 -2.18
N ILE A 25 2.45 -6.61 -2.37
CA ILE A 25 3.23 -5.82 -1.42
C ILE A 25 2.31 -4.75 -0.85
N ILE A 26 2.23 -4.69 0.46
CA ILE A 26 1.44 -3.67 1.16
C ILE A 26 2.39 -2.57 1.63
N VAL A 27 2.06 -1.33 1.29
CA VAL A 27 2.78 -0.16 1.79
C VAL A 27 1.76 0.72 2.50
N THR A 28 1.91 0.87 3.80
CA THR A 28 0.94 1.60 4.60
C THR A 28 1.55 2.83 5.23
N GLY A 29 0.81 3.94 5.21
CA GLY A 29 1.20 5.17 5.89
C GLY A 29 0.91 5.18 7.38
N ARG A 30 0.37 4.10 7.95
CA ARG A 30 0.13 4.04 9.38
C ARG A 30 1.44 3.99 10.15
N ASP A 31 1.42 4.53 11.37
CA ASP A 31 2.58 4.51 12.25
C ASP A 31 3.03 3.07 12.48
N GLY A 32 4.33 2.86 12.48
CA GLY A 32 4.91 1.53 12.64
C GLY A 32 4.55 0.84 13.95
N VAL A 33 4.15 1.61 14.99
CA VAL A 33 3.71 0.99 16.24
C VAL A 33 2.42 0.19 16.03
N ALA A 34 1.66 0.48 14.99
CA ALA A 34 0.41 -0.22 14.69
C ALA A 34 0.61 -1.35 13.67
N LEU A 35 1.84 -1.72 13.34
CA LEU A 35 2.11 -2.69 12.28
C LEU A 35 1.46 -4.05 12.56
N GLU A 36 1.56 -4.55 13.78
CA GLU A 36 0.98 -5.85 14.11
C GLU A 36 -0.55 -5.82 14.03
N ASP A 37 -1.16 -4.72 14.45
CA ASP A 37 -2.61 -4.54 14.34
C ASP A 37 -3.03 -4.50 12.86
N THR A 38 -2.21 -3.86 12.02
CA THR A 38 -2.47 -3.80 10.58
C THR A 38 -2.40 -5.19 9.96
N LYS A 39 -1.39 -5.97 10.31
CA LYS A 39 -1.27 -7.36 9.84
C LYS A 39 -2.48 -8.19 10.26
N LYS A 40 -2.91 -8.04 11.51
CA LYS A 40 -4.08 -8.77 12.01
C LYS A 40 -5.33 -8.39 11.24
N TRP A 41 -5.54 -7.09 10.98
CA TRP A 41 -6.68 -6.61 10.22
C TRP A 41 -6.69 -7.19 8.80
N LEU A 42 -5.52 -7.22 8.14
CA LEU A 42 -5.40 -7.81 6.81
C LEU A 42 -5.75 -9.31 6.84
N ASN A 43 -5.23 -10.03 7.82
CA ASN A 43 -5.52 -11.46 7.95
C ASN A 43 -7.00 -11.72 8.27
N ASP A 44 -7.59 -10.91 9.15
CA ASP A 44 -9.00 -11.03 9.51
C ASP A 44 -9.94 -10.78 8.31
N ASN A 45 -9.48 -9.98 7.35
CA ASN A 45 -10.24 -9.68 6.13
C ASN A 45 -9.78 -10.53 4.93
N SER A 46 -8.95 -11.53 5.17
CA SER A 46 -8.45 -12.44 4.13
C SER A 46 -7.76 -11.70 2.97
N ILE A 47 -7.02 -10.66 3.29
CA ILE A 47 -6.24 -9.92 2.30
C ILE A 47 -4.82 -10.48 2.31
N PRO A 48 -4.38 -11.17 1.24
CA PRO A 48 -3.05 -11.77 1.21
C PRO A 48 -1.97 -10.74 0.95
N PHE A 49 -0.77 -11.00 1.47
CA PHE A 49 0.38 -10.17 1.13
C PHE A 49 1.66 -10.99 1.27
N ASP A 50 2.65 -10.67 0.45
CA ASP A 50 3.95 -11.31 0.46
C ASP A 50 4.95 -10.50 1.28
N ALA A 51 4.76 -9.21 1.35
CA ALA A 51 5.55 -8.31 2.17
C ALA A 51 4.72 -7.11 2.59
N ILE A 52 5.06 -6.50 3.71
CA ILE A 52 4.39 -5.32 4.19
C ILE A 52 5.41 -4.35 4.77
N PHE A 53 5.29 -3.08 4.39
CA PHE A 53 6.15 -2.02 4.88
C PHE A 53 5.29 -0.89 5.41
N SER A 54 5.68 -0.33 6.54
CA SER A 54 4.93 0.76 7.18
C SER A 54 5.80 1.98 7.39
N ARG A 55 5.14 3.11 7.65
CA ARG A 55 5.82 4.31 8.11
C ARG A 55 6.62 3.96 9.36
N PRO A 56 7.85 4.47 9.51
CA PRO A 56 8.58 4.29 10.76
C PRO A 56 7.80 4.86 11.94
N ALA A 57 7.95 4.24 13.11
CA ALA A 57 7.26 4.71 14.31
C ALA A 57 7.59 6.18 14.58
N ARG A 58 6.56 6.94 14.93
CA ARG A 58 6.68 8.37 15.28
C ARG A 58 7.26 9.25 14.18
N ASN A 59 7.08 8.86 12.93
CA ASN A 59 7.48 9.66 11.80
C ASN A 59 6.27 10.43 11.29
N PHE A 60 6.39 11.76 11.17
CA PHE A 60 5.27 12.62 10.79
C PHE A 60 5.46 13.26 9.41
N GLU A 61 6.37 12.74 8.61
CA GLU A 61 6.56 13.22 7.26
C GLU A 61 5.33 12.93 6.38
N LYS A 62 5.23 13.68 5.29
CA LYS A 62 4.13 13.52 4.35
C LYS A 62 4.07 12.09 3.80
N ASP A 63 2.88 11.57 3.62
CA ASP A 63 2.67 10.18 3.19
C ASP A 63 3.37 9.85 1.87
N SER A 64 3.32 10.76 0.89
CA SER A 64 3.99 10.55 -0.38
C SER A 64 5.51 10.46 -0.23
N VAL A 65 6.09 11.22 0.70
CA VAL A 65 7.53 11.19 0.98
C VAL A 65 7.91 9.84 1.60
N ILE A 66 7.13 9.37 2.56
CA ILE A 66 7.38 8.10 3.23
C ILE A 66 7.26 6.94 2.26
N LYS A 67 6.21 6.92 1.47
CA LYS A 67 6.00 5.81 0.53
C LYS A 67 7.05 5.77 -0.57
N LYS A 68 7.49 6.92 -1.04
CA LYS A 68 8.58 6.96 -2.01
C LYS A 68 9.88 6.42 -1.43
N ARG A 69 10.18 6.79 -0.19
CA ARG A 69 11.38 6.29 0.48
C ARG A 69 11.32 4.78 0.70
N ILE A 70 10.16 4.26 1.09
CA ILE A 70 9.96 2.82 1.26
C ILE A 70 10.20 2.11 -0.07
N TYR A 71 9.66 2.64 -1.17
CA TYR A 71 9.86 2.06 -2.48
C TYR A 71 11.34 2.04 -2.84
N ASP A 72 12.01 3.18 -2.72
CA ASP A 72 13.43 3.30 -3.11
C ASP A 72 14.33 2.39 -2.27
N THR A 73 14.03 2.23 -0.98
CA THR A 73 14.86 1.48 -0.05
C THR A 73 14.58 -0.01 -0.05
N ASN A 74 13.30 -0.39 -0.12
CA ASN A 74 12.90 -1.77 0.15
C ASN A 74 12.30 -2.51 -1.05
N ILE A 75 11.81 -1.83 -2.05
CA ILE A 75 11.01 -2.46 -3.10
C ILE A 75 11.72 -2.44 -4.46
N ARG A 76 12.29 -1.30 -4.83
CA ARG A 76 12.85 -1.08 -6.16
C ARG A 76 13.74 -2.22 -6.65
N ASP A 77 14.65 -2.68 -5.82
CA ASP A 77 15.62 -3.68 -6.24
C ASP A 77 15.19 -5.13 -5.98
N SER A 78 14.05 -5.32 -5.34
CA SER A 78 13.59 -6.64 -4.92
C SER A 78 12.39 -7.15 -5.71
N TRP A 79 11.57 -6.28 -6.25
CA TRP A 79 10.38 -6.66 -6.99
C TRP A 79 10.20 -5.80 -8.24
N ASP A 80 9.61 -6.42 -9.26
CA ASP A 80 9.23 -5.71 -10.48
C ASP A 80 7.74 -5.35 -10.36
N ILE A 81 7.47 -4.13 -9.93
CA ILE A 81 6.11 -3.69 -9.65
C ILE A 81 5.35 -3.43 -10.95
N GLN A 82 4.27 -4.16 -11.17
CA GLN A 82 3.46 -4.04 -12.37
C GLN A 82 2.54 -2.81 -12.32
N PHE A 83 1.93 -2.58 -11.17
CA PHE A 83 1.09 -1.41 -10.94
C PHE A 83 0.81 -1.26 -9.45
N VAL A 84 0.23 -0.13 -9.08
CA VAL A 84 -0.13 0.19 -7.70
C VAL A 84 -1.62 0.47 -7.60
N LEU A 85 -2.23 0.09 -6.50
CA LEU A 85 -3.59 0.50 -6.13
C LEU A 85 -3.47 1.46 -4.97
N ASP A 86 -3.96 2.68 -5.14
CA ASP A 86 -3.90 3.70 -4.09
C ASP A 86 -5.07 4.67 -4.29
N ASP A 87 -5.46 5.37 -3.24
CA ASP A 87 -6.58 6.30 -3.33
C ASP A 87 -6.19 7.76 -3.09
N ARG A 88 -5.10 8.03 -2.43
CA ARG A 88 -4.74 9.38 -2.03
C ARG A 88 -4.06 10.14 -3.17
N ASN A 89 -4.64 11.29 -3.56
CA ASN A 89 -4.14 12.03 -4.72
C ASN A 89 -2.64 12.33 -4.68
N GLN A 90 -2.11 12.77 -3.54
CA GLN A 90 -0.68 13.10 -3.44
C GLN A 90 0.20 11.87 -3.63
N VAL A 91 -0.26 10.72 -3.19
CA VAL A 91 0.48 9.47 -3.31
C VAL A 91 0.39 8.93 -4.74
N VAL A 92 -0.79 8.99 -5.33
CA VAL A 92 -0.97 8.59 -6.75
C VAL A 92 -0.06 9.43 -7.65
N LYS A 93 0.00 10.73 -7.40
CA LYS A 93 0.88 11.62 -8.17
C LYS A 93 2.35 11.22 -8.02
N MET A 94 2.78 10.89 -6.82
CA MET A 94 4.15 10.46 -6.57
C MET A 94 4.48 9.19 -7.34
N TRP A 95 3.62 8.17 -7.29
CA TRP A 95 3.85 6.92 -8.02
C TRP A 95 3.94 7.15 -9.51
N ARG A 96 3.04 7.98 -10.06
CA ARG A 96 2.97 8.21 -11.51
C ARG A 96 4.09 9.11 -12.02
N GLU A 97 4.37 10.20 -11.32
CA GLU A 97 5.25 11.25 -11.83
C GLU A 97 6.68 11.16 -11.31
N GLU A 98 6.87 10.73 -10.08
CA GLU A 98 8.21 10.67 -9.51
C GLU A 98 8.86 9.31 -9.70
N ILE A 99 8.10 8.24 -9.70
CA ILE A 99 8.64 6.89 -9.89
C ILE A 99 8.34 6.37 -11.29
N GLY A 100 7.16 6.67 -11.82
CA GLY A 100 6.78 6.23 -13.17
C GLY A 100 6.08 4.90 -13.23
N ILE A 101 5.38 4.50 -12.16
CA ILE A 101 4.63 3.25 -12.12
C ILE A 101 3.15 3.53 -12.38
N PRO A 102 2.47 2.71 -13.17
CA PRO A 102 1.02 2.86 -13.36
C PRO A 102 0.27 2.70 -12.05
N VAL A 103 -0.73 3.54 -11.84
CA VAL A 103 -1.58 3.47 -10.65
C VAL A 103 -3.03 3.45 -11.06
N PHE A 104 -3.80 2.54 -10.47
CA PHE A 104 -5.25 2.56 -10.56
C PHE A 104 -5.76 3.22 -9.28
N GLN A 105 -6.28 4.43 -9.40
CA GLN A 105 -6.80 5.15 -8.24
C GLN A 105 -8.18 4.60 -7.90
N VAL A 106 -8.31 4.00 -6.75
CA VAL A 106 -9.48 3.18 -6.41
C VAL A 106 -10.59 3.93 -5.68
N ALA A 107 -10.38 5.18 -5.33
CA ALA A 107 -11.38 6.03 -4.71
C ALA A 107 -10.93 7.49 -4.80
N ASP A 108 -11.85 8.44 -4.55
CA ASP A 108 -11.51 9.85 -4.49
C ASP A 108 -10.60 10.09 -3.29
N GLY A 109 -9.54 10.84 -3.48
CA GLY A 109 -8.51 10.94 -2.47
C GLY A 109 -7.90 12.30 -2.24
N ASP A 110 -8.74 13.34 -2.22
CA ASP A 110 -8.24 14.68 -1.98
C ASP A 110 -8.07 14.91 -0.47
N PHE A 111 -7.06 14.32 0.10
CA PHE A 111 -6.79 14.43 1.52
C PHE A 111 -5.30 14.23 1.85
#